data_4939a2218712d44eb2823a9fa2409830
#
_entry.id   4939a2218712d44eb2823a9fa2409830
#
_cell.length_a   1.000
_cell.length_b   1.000
_cell.length_c   1.000
_cell.angle_alpha   90.00
_cell.angle_beta   90.00
_cell.angle_gamma   90.00
#
_symmetry.space_group_name_H-M   'P 1'
#
loop_
_entity.id
_entity.type
_entity.pdbx_description
1 polymer ?
#
loop_
_entity_poly.entity_id
_entity_poly.type
_entity_poly.pdbx_seq_one_letter_code
_entity_poly.pdbx_strand_id
1 'polypeptide(L)'
;GKGKGKRDKIYRVLGKLDFENLTATSRIELDYAIRDIVEAEEEKFVEFFNTADSVSTRMHSLELIPGIGKKYMWDIIKAREEKPFESFKDISERLPTLADPAGMIVNRVKQELDTTTPRRGKNKYYIFTQPPRSARRR
;
A
#
# COMPACT_ATOMS: atom_id res chain seq x y z
N GLY A 1 5.23 -18.24 -10.80
CA GLY A 1 4.22 -18.84 -10.17
C GLY A 1 3.10 -17.95 -9.77
N LYS A 2 2.24 -18.55 -9.04
CA LYS A 2 1.04 -17.87 -8.62
C LYS A 2 1.31 -16.77 -7.62
N GLY A 3 2.32 -16.93 -6.80
CA GLY A 3 2.69 -15.88 -5.88
C GLY A 3 3.13 -14.61 -6.59
N LYS A 4 3.86 -14.78 -7.66
CA LYS A 4 4.24 -13.63 -8.46
C LYS A 4 3.03 -12.93 -9.05
N GLY A 5 2.07 -13.73 -9.49
CA GLY A 5 0.89 -13.17 -10.09
C GLY A 5 0.12 -12.28 -9.14
N LYS A 6 0.11 -12.64 -7.86
CA LYS A 6 -0.60 -11.83 -6.88
C LYS A 6 0.04 -10.47 -6.71
N ARG A 7 1.37 -10.42 -6.63
CA ARG A 7 2.04 -9.14 -6.54
C ARG A 7 1.79 -8.26 -7.73
N ASP A 8 1.91 -8.88 -8.90
CA ASP A 8 1.68 -8.17 -10.13
C ASP A 8 0.26 -7.62 -10.18
N LYS A 9 -0.69 -8.36 -9.61
CA LYS A 9 -2.07 -7.91 -9.62
C LYS A 9 -2.26 -6.62 -8.84
N ILE A 10 -1.58 -6.48 -7.71
CA ILE A 10 -1.69 -5.25 -6.92
C ILE A 10 -1.20 -4.07 -7.74
N TYR A 11 -0.01 -4.20 -8.31
CA TYR A 11 0.53 -3.12 -9.14
C TYR A 11 -0.38 -2.82 -10.31
N ARG A 12 -0.90 -3.86 -10.96
CA ARG A 12 -1.73 -3.65 -12.14
C ARG A 12 -3.02 -2.93 -11.85
N VAL A 13 -3.61 -3.21 -10.68
CA VAL A 13 -4.85 -2.54 -10.33
C VAL A 13 -4.64 -1.04 -10.28
N LEU A 14 -3.59 -0.59 -9.60
CA LEU A 14 -3.32 0.83 -9.50
C LEU A 14 -2.67 1.37 -10.78
N GLY A 15 -1.88 0.56 -11.47
CA GLY A 15 -1.18 0.99 -12.66
C GLY A 15 -2.09 1.19 -13.87
N LYS A 16 -3.31 0.64 -13.83
CA LYS A 16 -4.26 0.85 -14.91
C LYS A 16 -4.90 2.21 -14.87
N LEU A 17 -4.74 2.90 -13.78
CA LEU A 17 -5.35 4.22 -13.63
C LEU A 17 -4.48 5.26 -14.30
N ASP A 18 -5.14 6.28 -14.77
CA ASP A 18 -4.45 7.42 -15.34
C ASP A 18 -4.05 8.34 -14.20
N PHE A 19 -2.91 8.06 -13.59
CA PHE A 19 -2.44 8.86 -12.48
C PHE A 19 -2.08 10.28 -12.88
N GLU A 20 -1.83 10.50 -14.16
CA GLU A 20 -1.59 11.85 -14.63
C GLU A 20 -2.82 12.71 -14.46
N ASN A 21 -3.99 12.15 -14.76
CA ASN A 21 -5.23 12.87 -14.52
C ASN A 21 -5.46 13.09 -13.04
N LEU A 22 -5.11 12.11 -12.21
CA LEU A 22 -5.28 12.26 -10.78
C LEU A 22 -4.39 13.36 -10.23
N THR A 23 -3.19 13.50 -10.74
CA THR A 23 -2.29 14.52 -10.22
C THR A 23 -2.75 15.93 -10.57
N ALA A 24 -3.64 16.06 -11.55
CA ALA A 24 -4.20 17.36 -11.92
C ALA A 24 -5.40 17.73 -11.04
N THR A 25 -5.92 16.81 -10.25
CA THR A 25 -7.05 17.09 -9.38
C THR A 25 -6.58 17.77 -8.10
N SER A 26 -7.52 18.37 -7.38
CA SER A 26 -7.20 18.95 -6.09
C SER A 26 -6.79 17.82 -5.12
N ARG A 27 -6.13 18.22 -4.03
CA ARG A 27 -5.69 17.24 -3.04
C ARG A 27 -6.86 16.49 -2.43
N ILE A 28 -7.96 17.20 -2.20
CA ILE A 28 -9.14 16.56 -1.60
C ILE A 28 -9.71 15.53 -2.56
N GLU A 29 -9.84 15.91 -3.83
CA GLU A 29 -10.37 14.98 -4.82
C GLU A 29 -9.44 13.79 -5.03
N LEU A 30 -8.14 14.03 -4.96
CA LEU A 30 -7.17 12.94 -5.08
C LEU A 30 -7.35 11.92 -3.96
N ASP A 31 -7.52 12.41 -2.73
CA ASP A 31 -7.75 11.51 -1.60
C ASP A 31 -8.96 10.63 -1.83
N TYR A 32 -10.08 11.23 -2.25
CA TYR A 32 -11.29 10.46 -2.49
C TYR A 32 -11.12 9.47 -3.63
N ALA A 33 -10.44 9.88 -4.69
CA ALA A 33 -10.24 8.99 -5.83
C ALA A 33 -9.42 7.77 -5.44
N ILE A 34 -8.34 7.98 -4.70
CA ILE A 34 -7.49 6.88 -4.28
C ILE A 34 -8.25 5.98 -3.31
N ARG A 35 -8.98 6.58 -2.39
CA ARG A 35 -9.73 5.80 -1.41
C ARG A 35 -10.79 4.94 -2.07
N ASP A 36 -11.47 5.48 -3.07
CA ASP A 36 -12.46 4.70 -3.81
C ASP A 36 -11.84 3.46 -4.43
N ILE A 37 -10.64 3.61 -4.99
CA ILE A 37 -9.94 2.50 -5.60
C ILE A 37 -9.54 1.48 -4.56
N VAL A 38 -8.98 1.95 -3.45
CA VAL A 38 -8.53 1.06 -2.39
C VAL A 38 -9.71 0.25 -1.84
N GLU A 39 -10.85 0.91 -1.63
CA GLU A 39 -12.02 0.21 -1.09
C GLU A 39 -12.63 -0.73 -2.13
N ALA A 40 -12.62 -0.34 -3.40
CA ALA A 40 -13.13 -1.21 -4.44
C ALA A 40 -12.30 -2.48 -4.61
N GLU A 41 -11.01 -2.38 -4.31
CA GLU A 41 -10.10 -3.52 -4.43
C GLU A 41 -9.67 -4.01 -3.06
N GLU A 42 -10.58 -3.95 -2.11
CA GLU A 42 -10.27 -4.30 -0.72
C GLU A 42 -9.60 -5.66 -0.59
N GLU A 43 -10.08 -6.65 -1.32
CA GLU A 43 -9.52 -7.99 -1.22
C GLU A 43 -8.03 -8.01 -1.55
N LYS A 44 -7.64 -7.25 -2.55
CA LYS A 44 -6.24 -7.24 -2.96
C LYS A 44 -5.35 -6.58 -1.93
N PHE A 45 -5.84 -5.53 -1.31
CA PHE A 45 -5.05 -4.85 -0.28
C PHE A 45 -5.04 -5.61 1.03
N VAL A 46 -6.14 -6.30 1.36
CA VAL A 46 -6.15 -7.19 2.51
C VAL A 46 -5.16 -8.33 2.28
N GLU A 47 -5.11 -8.84 1.05
CA GLU A 47 -4.12 -9.86 0.70
C GLU A 47 -2.70 -9.35 0.94
N PHE A 48 -2.45 -8.07 0.67
CA PHE A 48 -1.15 -7.48 0.96
C PHE A 48 -0.81 -7.63 2.45
N PHE A 49 -1.76 -7.31 3.34
CA PHE A 49 -1.51 -7.47 4.76
C PHE A 49 -1.22 -8.92 5.13
N ASN A 50 -1.84 -9.86 4.43
CA ASN A 50 -1.64 -11.28 4.72
C ASN A 50 -0.34 -11.84 4.17
N THR A 51 0.21 -11.24 3.13
CA THR A 51 1.35 -11.83 2.41
C THR A 51 2.56 -10.92 2.31
N ALA A 52 2.48 -9.69 2.84
CA ALA A 52 3.58 -8.74 2.74
C ALA A 52 4.87 -9.33 3.29
N ASP A 53 5.96 -8.97 2.65
CA ASP A 53 7.27 -9.51 2.98
C ASP A 53 8.30 -8.38 2.98
N SER A 54 9.53 -8.71 3.30
CA SER A 54 10.59 -7.73 3.33
C SER A 54 10.92 -7.21 1.94
N VAL A 55 11.23 -5.91 1.84
CA VAL A 55 11.71 -5.33 0.60
C VAL A 55 13.23 -5.21 0.63
N SER A 56 13.84 -5.35 1.79
CA SER A 56 15.29 -5.38 1.95
C SER A 56 15.61 -6.09 3.25
N THR A 57 16.91 -6.26 3.52
CA THR A 57 17.31 -6.92 4.77
C THR A 57 16.90 -6.15 6.01
N ARG A 58 16.68 -4.84 5.87
CA ARG A 58 16.38 -3.99 7.01
C ARG A 58 14.95 -3.46 7.00
N MET A 59 14.22 -3.66 5.92
CA MET A 59 12.92 -3.00 5.77
C MET A 59 11.88 -3.99 5.30
N HIS A 60 10.79 -4.08 6.07
CA HIS A 60 9.63 -4.85 5.68
C HIS A 60 8.66 -3.95 4.93
N SER A 61 7.94 -4.52 3.95
CA SER A 61 7.01 -3.71 3.17
C SER A 61 5.92 -3.09 4.03
N LEU A 62 5.50 -3.77 5.10
CA LEU A 62 4.50 -3.20 6.01
C LEU A 62 4.99 -1.92 6.66
N GLU A 63 6.29 -1.81 6.93
CA GLU A 63 6.84 -0.61 7.56
C GLU A 63 6.80 0.60 6.63
N LEU A 64 6.62 0.38 5.33
CA LEU A 64 6.55 1.47 4.37
C LEU A 64 5.24 2.24 4.47
N ILE A 65 4.25 1.62 5.08
CA ILE A 65 2.94 2.27 5.24
C ILE A 65 3.03 3.26 6.40
N PRO A 66 2.67 4.55 6.17
CA PRO A 66 2.73 5.53 7.25
C PRO A 66 1.91 5.09 8.44
N GLY A 67 2.47 5.21 9.62
CA GLY A 67 1.82 4.80 10.84
C GLY A 67 2.15 3.40 11.31
N ILE A 68 2.82 2.61 10.47
CA ILE A 68 3.20 1.25 10.86
C ILE A 68 4.70 1.21 11.08
N GLY A 69 5.10 1.20 12.35
CA GLY A 69 6.49 0.99 12.71
C GLY A 69 6.74 -0.48 12.96
N LYS A 70 7.90 -0.78 13.53
CA LYS A 70 8.28 -2.17 13.75
C LYS A 70 7.33 -2.90 14.68
N LYS A 71 6.87 -2.22 15.73
CA LYS A 71 5.96 -2.86 16.67
C LYS A 71 4.66 -3.27 16.00
N TYR A 72 4.05 -2.35 15.25
CA TYR A 72 2.79 -2.66 14.59
C TYR A 72 2.99 -3.67 13.47
N MET A 73 4.15 -3.60 12.80
CA MET A 73 4.48 -4.61 11.80
C MET A 73 4.45 -6.02 12.42
N TRP A 74 5.09 -6.18 13.57
CA TRP A 74 5.10 -7.49 14.23
C TRP A 74 3.71 -7.89 14.71
N ASP A 75 2.91 -6.93 15.17
CA ASP A 75 1.53 -7.21 15.56
C ASP A 75 0.73 -7.76 14.37
N ILE A 76 0.92 -7.16 13.19
CA ILE A 76 0.24 -7.62 11.99
C ILE A 76 0.68 -9.02 11.63
N ILE A 77 1.98 -9.26 11.65
CA ILE A 77 2.53 -10.57 11.28
C ILE A 77 2.00 -11.65 12.20
N LYS A 78 1.98 -11.38 13.50
CA LYS A 78 1.48 -12.35 14.45
C LYS A 78 -0.01 -12.61 14.25
N ALA A 79 -0.77 -11.57 14.03
CA ALA A 79 -2.21 -11.72 13.85
C ALA A 79 -2.54 -12.53 12.60
N ARG A 80 -1.84 -12.26 11.50
CA ARG A 80 -2.13 -12.99 10.26
C ARG A 80 -1.73 -14.46 10.34
N GLU A 81 -0.74 -14.77 11.18
CA GLU A 81 -0.35 -16.16 11.37
C GLU A 81 -1.40 -16.93 12.14
N GLU A 82 -2.08 -16.27 13.07
CA GLU A 82 -3.16 -16.90 13.78
C GLU A 82 -4.36 -17.16 12.87
N LYS A 83 -4.69 -16.17 12.04
CA LYS A 83 -5.77 -16.27 11.08
C LYS A 83 -5.59 -15.16 10.05
N PRO A 84 -5.61 -15.47 8.77
CA PRO A 84 -5.51 -14.43 7.75
C PRO A 84 -6.64 -13.42 7.89
N PHE A 85 -6.34 -12.17 7.57
CA PHE A 85 -7.34 -11.12 7.60
C PHE A 85 -8.33 -11.30 6.46
N GLU A 86 -9.58 -10.95 6.70
CA GLU A 86 -10.65 -11.12 5.72
C GLU A 86 -11.12 -9.81 5.12
N SER A 87 -10.93 -8.70 5.83
CA SER A 87 -11.40 -7.40 5.39
C SER A 87 -10.66 -6.31 6.14
N PHE A 88 -10.81 -5.07 5.68
CA PHE A 88 -10.26 -3.94 6.44
C PHE A 88 -10.90 -3.87 7.82
N LYS A 89 -12.19 -4.14 7.89
CA LYS A 89 -12.88 -4.13 9.18
C LYS A 89 -12.28 -5.17 10.12
N ASP A 90 -12.00 -6.37 9.59
CA ASP A 90 -11.37 -7.42 10.39
C ASP A 90 -10.03 -6.96 10.93
N ILE A 91 -9.24 -6.29 10.09
CA ILE A 91 -7.94 -5.78 10.51
C ILE A 91 -8.12 -4.78 11.66
N SER A 92 -9.04 -3.83 11.51
CA SER A 92 -9.20 -2.80 12.52
C SER A 92 -9.78 -3.34 13.82
N GLU A 93 -10.62 -4.37 13.74
CA GLU A 93 -11.18 -4.98 14.96
C GLU A 93 -10.15 -5.79 15.71
N ARG A 94 -9.30 -6.49 14.97
CA ARG A 94 -8.28 -7.33 15.61
C ARG A 94 -7.05 -6.51 16.04
N LEU A 95 -6.81 -5.38 15.37
CA LEU A 95 -5.69 -4.50 15.68
C LEU A 95 -6.22 -3.08 15.81
N PRO A 96 -6.76 -2.72 16.99
CA PRO A 96 -7.38 -1.40 17.16
C PRO A 96 -6.46 -0.21 16.88
N THR A 97 -5.15 -0.42 16.99
CA THR A 97 -4.20 0.66 16.66
C THR A 97 -4.17 0.95 15.17
N LEU A 98 -4.71 0.05 14.35
CA LEU A 98 -4.85 0.25 12.91
C LEU A 98 -6.32 0.51 12.60
N ALA A 99 -6.84 1.60 13.13
CA ALA A 99 -8.28 1.89 13.06
C ALA A 99 -8.77 2.13 11.64
N ASP A 100 -7.90 2.59 10.74
CA ASP A 100 -8.29 2.89 9.37
C ASP A 100 -7.24 2.36 8.40
N PRO A 101 -7.20 1.03 8.21
CA PRO A 101 -6.19 0.45 7.30
C PRO A 101 -6.28 1.02 5.88
N ALA A 102 -7.51 1.24 5.39
CA ALA A 102 -7.66 1.79 4.04
C ALA A 102 -7.03 3.17 3.94
N GLY A 103 -7.24 4.01 4.95
CA GLY A 103 -6.66 5.34 4.96
C GLY A 103 -5.14 5.31 4.99
N MET A 104 -4.57 4.34 5.71
CA MET A 104 -3.13 4.17 5.76
C MET A 104 -2.59 3.82 4.38
N ILE A 105 -3.29 2.95 3.67
CA ILE A 105 -2.89 2.60 2.31
C ILE A 105 -3.00 3.80 1.38
N VAL A 106 -4.09 4.58 1.52
CA VAL A 106 -4.24 5.80 0.73
C VAL A 106 -3.05 6.73 0.93
N ASN A 107 -2.63 6.90 2.18
CA ASN A 107 -1.48 7.76 2.47
C ASN A 107 -0.21 7.24 1.81
N ARG A 108 -0.01 5.94 1.80
CA ARG A 108 1.17 5.38 1.14
C ARG A 108 1.11 5.57 -0.36
N VAL A 109 -0.06 5.37 -0.97
CA VAL A 109 -0.22 5.60 -2.41
C VAL A 109 0.11 7.05 -2.74
N LYS A 110 -0.36 7.98 -1.93
CA LYS A 110 -0.07 9.40 -2.15
C LYS A 110 1.43 9.67 -2.11
N GLN A 111 2.13 9.03 -1.17
CA GLN A 111 3.58 9.18 -1.09
C GLN A 111 4.27 8.66 -2.35
N GLU A 112 3.77 7.55 -2.88
CA GLU A 112 4.36 6.98 -4.08
C GLU A 112 4.07 7.82 -5.33
N LEU A 113 2.95 8.53 -5.34
CA LEU A 113 2.61 9.40 -6.46
C LEU A 113 3.28 10.77 -6.38
N ASP A 114 3.81 11.11 -5.22
CA ASP A 114 4.45 12.41 -5.01
C ASP A 114 5.76 12.48 -5.78
N THR A 115 5.85 13.43 -6.71
CA THR A 115 7.05 13.61 -7.51
C THR A 115 7.93 14.74 -7.00
N THR A 116 7.52 15.41 -5.91
CA THR A 116 8.24 16.57 -5.40
C THR A 116 9.20 16.22 -4.27
N THR A 117 9.03 15.05 -3.64
CA THR A 117 9.86 14.62 -2.53
C THR A 117 10.98 13.72 -3.04
N PRO A 118 12.22 13.94 -2.56
CA PRO A 118 13.33 13.07 -2.99
C PRO A 118 13.07 11.60 -2.68
N ARG A 119 13.54 10.76 -3.56
CA ARG A 119 13.34 9.30 -3.41
C ARG A 119 14.47 8.71 -2.58
N ARG A 120 14.32 8.75 -1.27
CA ARG A 120 15.27 8.13 -0.35
C ARG A 120 14.53 7.46 0.77
N GLY A 121 15.25 6.55 1.46
CA GLY A 121 14.66 5.81 2.56
C GLY A 121 13.42 5.09 2.10
N LYS A 122 12.33 5.27 2.83
CA LYS A 122 11.09 4.58 2.51
C LYS A 122 10.50 5.01 1.18
N ASN A 123 10.82 6.23 0.72
CA ASN A 123 10.21 6.76 -0.50
C ASN A 123 10.81 6.19 -1.77
N LYS A 124 11.89 5.43 -1.68
CA LYS A 124 12.47 4.85 -2.90
C LYS A 124 11.73 3.59 -3.36
N TYR A 125 10.84 3.06 -2.53
CA TYR A 125 10.13 1.82 -2.85
C TYR A 125 8.74 2.12 -3.41
N TYR A 126 8.29 1.27 -4.31
CA TYR A 126 6.93 1.34 -4.88
C TYR A 126 6.26 0.01 -4.61
N ILE A 127 5.36 -0.02 -3.60
CA ILE A 127 4.69 -1.26 -3.23
C ILE A 127 3.27 -1.34 -3.77
N PHE A 128 2.65 -0.22 -4.09
CA PHE A 128 1.27 -0.21 -4.59
C PHE A 128 1.15 0.39 -5.99
N THR A 129 2.08 1.24 -6.39
CA THR A 129 2.02 1.91 -7.68
C THR A 129 3.29 1.61 -8.45
N GLN A 130 3.24 1.90 -9.75
CA GLN A 130 4.42 1.75 -10.58
C GLN A 130 5.25 3.04 -10.55
N PRO A 131 6.58 2.92 -10.66
CA PRO A 131 7.41 4.11 -10.72
C PRO A 131 7.01 4.98 -11.91
N PRO A 132 7.24 6.30 -11.83
CA PRO A 132 6.98 7.17 -12.96
C PRO A 132 7.76 6.70 -14.18
N ARG A 133 7.24 7.04 -15.36
CA ARG A 133 7.85 6.60 -16.59
C ARG A 133 9.33 7.00 -16.67
N SER A 134 9.66 8.21 -16.23
CA SER A 134 11.04 8.66 -16.26
C SER A 134 11.94 7.79 -15.37
N ALA A 135 11.45 7.34 -14.22
CA ALA A 135 12.23 6.49 -13.32
C ALA A 135 12.38 5.08 -13.89
N ARG A 136 11.41 4.62 -14.68
CA ARG A 136 11.43 3.26 -15.22
C ARG A 136 12.36 3.10 -16.43
N ARG A 137 12.86 4.19 -16.95
CA ARG A 137 13.70 4.14 -18.15
C ARG A 137 15.08 3.58 -17.90
N ARG A 138 15.45 3.40 -16.68
CA ARG A 138 16.77 2.88 -16.34
C ARG A 138 16.90 1.39 -16.67
#